data_54f011bc434d605b1bde4220f8538cf8
#
_entry.id   54f011bc434d605b1bde4220f8538cf8
#
_cell.length_a   1.000
_cell.length_b   1.000
_cell.length_c   1.000
_cell.angle_alpha   90.00
_cell.angle_beta   90.00
_cell.angle_gamma   90.00
#
_symmetry.space_group_name_H-M   'P 1'
#
loop_
_entity.id
_entity.type
_entity.pdbx_description
1 polymer ?
#
loop_
_entity_poly.entity_id
_entity_poly.type
_entity_poly.pdbx_seq_one_letter_code
_entity_poly.pdbx_strand_id
1 'polypeptide(L)'
;MYKKKRVLDQKLIRENPTSVEENLSLRGKVYKISHIHELTVKKKEIDIEISSLQSESKKLSKLIGQVIGKSQNNNSQELNDLKKKGNEYRIKISELEEKQRILDKEVDDEIYNLPNFPSKDAPIGKDESDNLQIKTWGDPLIKENIKSHWEIGESLNIFDSVKSTKISKSRF
;
A
#
# COMPACT_ATOMS: atom_id res chain seq x y z
N MET A 1 2.04 13.56 -7.71
CA MET A 1 1.36 12.30 -7.35
C MET A 1 1.87 11.87 -5.98
N TYR A 2 1.10 12.05 -4.92
CA TYR A 2 1.49 11.65 -3.57
C TYR A 2 1.55 10.12 -3.52
N LYS A 3 2.74 9.53 -3.32
CA LYS A 3 2.86 8.12 -2.95
C LYS A 3 2.13 7.94 -1.62
N LYS A 4 0.97 7.27 -1.63
CA LYS A 4 0.29 6.88 -0.39
C LYS A 4 1.29 6.08 0.43
N LYS A 5 1.63 6.56 1.62
CA LYS A 5 2.54 5.89 2.53
C LYS A 5 1.80 4.63 3.02
N ARG A 6 2.32 3.44 2.70
CA ARG A 6 1.74 2.18 3.17
C ARG A 6 1.80 2.13 4.68
N VAL A 7 0.72 1.72 5.29
CA VAL A 7 0.55 1.68 6.73
C VAL A 7 1.32 0.51 7.33
N LEU A 8 1.27 -0.67 6.68
CA LEU A 8 2.01 -1.87 7.06
C LEU A 8 3.00 -2.25 5.96
N ASP A 9 4.20 -2.68 6.36
CA ASP A 9 5.23 -3.11 5.44
C ASP A 9 4.90 -4.51 4.89
N GLN A 10 4.80 -4.65 3.57
CA GLN A 10 4.60 -5.92 2.87
C GLN A 10 5.68 -6.96 3.22
N LYS A 11 6.91 -6.52 3.47
CA LYS A 11 8.01 -7.37 3.88
C LYS A 11 7.73 -8.02 5.24
N LEU A 12 7.22 -7.23 6.19
CA LEU A 12 6.88 -7.73 7.52
C LEU A 12 5.75 -8.76 7.44
N ILE A 13 4.71 -8.50 6.63
CA ILE A 13 3.60 -9.45 6.42
C ILE A 13 4.11 -10.77 5.83
N ARG A 14 5.04 -10.72 4.89
CA ARG A 14 5.60 -11.90 4.24
C ARG A 14 6.53 -12.70 5.15
N GLU A 15 7.39 -12.03 5.93
CA GLU A 15 8.42 -12.69 6.72
C GLU A 15 7.93 -13.12 8.10
N ASN A 16 6.99 -12.38 8.69
CA ASN A 16 6.49 -12.63 10.06
C ASN A 16 4.95 -12.46 10.16
N PRO A 17 4.15 -13.24 9.42
CA PRO A 17 2.69 -13.11 9.41
C PRO A 17 2.06 -13.27 10.80
N THR A 18 2.54 -14.24 11.58
CA THR A 18 2.03 -14.50 12.94
C THR A 18 2.22 -13.29 13.85
N SER A 19 3.38 -12.66 13.82
CA SER A 19 3.64 -11.45 14.62
C SER A 19 2.75 -10.29 14.20
N VAL A 20 2.41 -10.19 12.91
CA VAL A 20 1.46 -9.17 12.42
C VAL A 20 0.06 -9.44 12.95
N GLU A 21 -0.43 -10.69 12.91
CA GLU A 21 -1.73 -11.07 13.46
C GLU A 21 -1.82 -10.82 14.97
N GLU A 22 -0.77 -11.20 15.72
CA GLU A 22 -0.67 -10.95 17.16
C GLU A 22 -0.77 -9.46 17.48
N ASN A 23 0.02 -8.61 16.80
CA ASN A 23 0.00 -7.16 17.03
C ASN A 23 -1.34 -6.53 16.63
N LEU A 24 -1.98 -6.99 15.58
CA LEU A 24 -3.31 -6.52 15.17
C LEU A 24 -4.39 -6.96 16.19
N SER A 25 -4.26 -8.16 16.77
CA SER A 25 -5.22 -8.68 17.75
C SER A 25 -5.29 -7.86 19.05
N LEU A 26 -4.22 -7.13 19.37
CA LEU A 26 -4.21 -6.18 20.51
C LEU A 26 -5.30 -5.10 20.40
N ARG A 27 -5.92 -4.93 19.22
CA ARG A 27 -7.09 -4.05 19.02
C ARG A 27 -8.43 -4.69 19.42
N GLY A 28 -8.41 -5.83 20.10
CA GLY A 28 -9.62 -6.53 20.54
C GLY A 28 -10.38 -7.25 19.42
N LYS A 29 -9.81 -7.37 18.22
CA LYS A 29 -10.40 -8.10 17.08
C LYS A 29 -9.38 -9.05 16.47
N VAL A 30 -9.88 -10.17 15.92
CA VAL A 30 -9.04 -11.13 15.20
C VAL A 30 -8.93 -10.67 13.73
N TYR A 31 -7.70 -10.50 13.26
CA TYR A 31 -7.38 -10.20 11.87
C TYR A 31 -6.64 -11.38 11.25
N LYS A 32 -7.19 -11.95 10.18
CA LYS A 32 -6.53 -13.00 9.41
C LYS A 32 -5.84 -12.38 8.21
N ILE A 33 -4.53 -12.59 8.12
CA ILE A 33 -3.72 -12.04 7.02
C ILE A 33 -3.17 -13.12 6.08
N SER A 34 -3.62 -14.37 6.21
CA SER A 34 -3.16 -15.50 5.38
C SER A 34 -3.25 -15.19 3.89
N HIS A 35 -4.35 -14.62 3.44
CA HIS A 35 -4.53 -14.23 2.04
C HIS A 35 -3.53 -13.16 1.59
N ILE A 36 -3.34 -12.12 2.39
CA ILE A 36 -2.36 -11.05 2.11
C ILE A 36 -0.94 -11.61 2.09
N HIS A 37 -0.64 -12.52 3.02
CA HIS A 37 0.65 -13.23 3.05
C HIS A 37 0.89 -13.98 1.74
N GLU A 38 -0.07 -14.79 1.27
CA GLU A 38 0.03 -15.52 0.00
C GLU A 38 0.25 -14.59 -1.19
N LEU A 39 -0.48 -13.47 -1.27
CA LEU A 39 -0.29 -12.48 -2.32
C LEU A 39 1.11 -11.86 -2.30
N THR A 40 1.63 -11.54 -1.11
CA THR A 40 2.98 -10.99 -0.98
C THR A 40 4.09 -11.99 -1.34
N VAL A 41 3.86 -13.28 -1.08
CA VAL A 41 4.78 -14.36 -1.51
C VAL A 41 4.76 -14.49 -3.02
N LYS A 42 3.58 -14.63 -3.65
CA LYS A 42 3.43 -14.70 -5.12
C LYS A 42 4.08 -13.50 -5.82
N LYS A 43 3.86 -12.31 -5.29
CA LYS A 43 4.50 -11.11 -5.81
C LYS A 43 6.03 -11.24 -5.77
N LYS A 44 6.59 -11.69 -4.66
CA LYS A 44 8.05 -11.86 -4.50
C LYS A 44 8.62 -12.87 -5.50
N GLU A 45 7.90 -13.94 -5.80
CA GLU A 45 8.27 -14.93 -6.82
C GLU A 45 8.34 -14.29 -8.21
N ILE A 46 7.33 -13.50 -8.58
CA ILE A 46 7.31 -12.76 -9.85
C ILE A 46 8.47 -11.75 -9.92
N ASP A 47 8.76 -11.01 -8.85
CA ASP A 47 9.89 -10.08 -8.79
C ASP A 47 11.24 -10.79 -9.09
N ILE A 48 11.41 -11.99 -8.54
CA ILE A 48 12.61 -12.81 -8.76
C ILE A 48 12.67 -13.27 -10.22
N GLU A 49 11.55 -13.75 -10.79
CA GLU A 49 11.50 -14.20 -12.17
C GLU A 49 11.79 -13.06 -13.17
N ILE A 50 11.18 -11.88 -12.97
CA ILE A 50 11.47 -10.68 -13.78
C ILE A 50 12.96 -10.32 -13.70
N SER A 51 13.53 -10.28 -12.48
CA SER A 51 14.94 -9.93 -12.29
C SER A 51 15.89 -10.92 -12.98
N SER A 52 15.57 -12.21 -12.94
CA SER A 52 16.32 -13.26 -13.63
C SER A 52 16.27 -13.09 -15.15
N LEU A 53 15.07 -12.93 -15.72
CA LEU A 53 14.88 -12.74 -17.16
C LEU A 53 15.53 -11.44 -17.66
N GLN A 54 15.49 -10.36 -16.88
CA GLN A 54 16.17 -9.12 -17.21
C GLN A 54 17.70 -9.29 -17.22
N SER A 55 18.25 -10.08 -16.29
CA SER A 55 19.68 -10.40 -16.25
C SER A 55 20.08 -11.22 -17.49
N GLU A 56 19.29 -12.24 -17.84
CA GLU A 56 19.52 -13.06 -19.04
C GLU A 56 19.39 -12.23 -20.33
N SER A 57 18.39 -11.37 -20.42
CA SER A 57 18.19 -10.46 -21.56
C SER A 57 19.40 -9.52 -21.75
N LYS A 58 19.97 -9.01 -20.64
CA LYS A 58 21.19 -8.18 -20.70
C LYS A 58 22.40 -8.96 -21.20
N LYS A 59 22.58 -10.22 -20.75
CA LYS A 59 23.65 -11.12 -21.24
C LYS A 59 23.48 -11.39 -22.73
N LEU A 60 22.26 -11.71 -23.16
CA LEU A 60 21.92 -11.97 -24.54
C LEU A 60 22.20 -10.76 -25.45
N SER A 61 21.82 -9.55 -25.00
CA SER A 61 22.08 -8.31 -25.72
C SER A 61 23.59 -8.06 -25.92
N LYS A 62 24.42 -8.38 -24.91
CA LYS A 62 25.88 -8.32 -25.06
C LYS A 62 26.41 -9.30 -26.09
N LEU A 63 25.88 -10.55 -26.10
CA LEU A 63 26.27 -11.57 -27.08
C LEU A 63 25.89 -11.14 -28.50
N ILE A 64 24.66 -10.62 -28.68
CA ILE A 64 24.22 -10.06 -29.97
C ILE A 64 25.18 -8.97 -30.45
N GLY A 65 25.57 -8.04 -29.57
CA GLY A 65 26.53 -6.98 -29.88
C GLY A 65 27.91 -7.54 -30.29
N GLN A 66 28.39 -8.59 -29.63
CA GLN A 66 29.67 -9.26 -29.99
C GLN A 66 29.60 -9.99 -31.33
N VAL A 67 28.51 -10.67 -31.64
CA VAL A 67 28.29 -11.35 -32.91
C VAL A 67 28.24 -10.35 -34.06
N ILE A 68 27.51 -9.24 -33.90
CA ILE A 68 27.45 -8.17 -34.90
C ILE A 68 28.83 -7.55 -35.13
N GLY A 69 29.60 -7.31 -34.06
CA GLY A 69 30.94 -6.69 -34.17
C GLY A 69 32.01 -7.60 -34.81
N LYS A 70 31.80 -8.92 -34.78
CA LYS A 70 32.73 -9.91 -35.36
C LYS A 70 32.37 -10.36 -36.79
N SER A 71 31.12 -10.27 -37.17
CA SER A 71 30.62 -10.78 -38.47
C SER A 71 30.40 -9.63 -39.43
N GLN A 72 31.10 -9.67 -40.60
CA GLN A 72 30.81 -8.81 -41.74
C GLN A 72 29.45 -9.14 -42.41
N ASN A 73 28.81 -10.27 -42.05
CA ASN A 73 27.53 -10.71 -42.57
C ASN A 73 26.46 -10.73 -41.49
N ASN A 74 25.63 -9.71 -41.45
CA ASN A 74 24.54 -9.52 -40.45
C ASN A 74 23.36 -10.51 -40.61
N ASN A 75 23.41 -11.46 -41.52
CA ASN A 75 22.34 -12.43 -41.83
C ASN A 75 22.65 -13.87 -41.40
N SER A 76 23.49 -14.06 -40.40
CA SER A 76 23.72 -15.42 -39.90
C SER A 76 22.49 -15.97 -39.18
N GLN A 77 22.22 -17.26 -39.37
CA GLN A 77 21.14 -18.00 -38.70
C GLN A 77 21.22 -17.78 -37.17
N GLU A 78 22.44 -17.85 -36.65
CA GLU A 78 22.73 -17.62 -35.21
C GLU A 78 22.25 -16.26 -34.72
N LEU A 79 22.48 -15.18 -35.46
CA LEU A 79 22.02 -13.84 -35.09
C LEU A 79 20.49 -13.75 -35.07
N ASN A 80 19.82 -14.39 -36.01
CA ASN A 80 18.37 -14.43 -36.06
C ASN A 80 17.78 -15.18 -34.86
N ASP A 81 18.37 -16.31 -34.47
CA ASP A 81 17.95 -17.10 -33.31
C ASP A 81 18.15 -16.33 -32.00
N LEU A 82 19.28 -15.64 -31.86
CA LEU A 82 19.52 -14.77 -30.68
C LEU A 82 18.51 -13.62 -30.61
N LYS A 83 18.20 -12.97 -31.72
CA LYS A 83 17.18 -11.90 -31.79
C LYS A 83 15.79 -12.43 -31.44
N LYS A 84 15.43 -13.64 -31.94
CA LYS A 84 14.16 -14.28 -31.61
C LYS A 84 14.06 -14.56 -30.11
N LYS A 85 15.09 -15.15 -29.51
CA LYS A 85 15.16 -15.39 -28.07
C LYS A 85 15.08 -14.09 -27.24
N GLY A 86 15.73 -13.02 -27.71
CA GLY A 86 15.62 -11.70 -27.06
C GLY A 86 14.21 -11.13 -27.07
N ASN A 87 13.49 -11.36 -28.17
CA ASN A 87 12.09 -10.95 -28.27
C ASN A 87 11.17 -11.78 -27.36
N GLU A 88 11.42 -13.08 -27.24
CA GLU A 88 10.70 -13.96 -26.31
C GLU A 88 10.88 -13.51 -24.85
N TYR A 89 12.10 -13.17 -24.45
CA TYR A 89 12.34 -12.60 -23.12
C TYR A 89 11.59 -11.30 -22.89
N ARG A 90 11.58 -10.41 -23.87
CA ARG A 90 10.87 -9.14 -23.80
C ARG A 90 9.36 -9.33 -23.59
N ILE A 91 8.76 -10.23 -24.36
CA ILE A 91 7.32 -10.56 -24.24
C ILE A 91 7.04 -11.12 -22.84
N LYS A 92 7.84 -12.11 -22.40
CA LYS A 92 7.64 -12.74 -21.08
C LYS A 92 7.80 -11.75 -19.93
N ILE A 93 8.78 -10.86 -19.99
CA ILE A 93 8.97 -9.80 -19.01
C ILE A 93 7.74 -8.89 -18.96
N SER A 94 7.22 -8.46 -20.11
CA SER A 94 6.03 -7.59 -20.17
C SER A 94 4.78 -8.25 -19.57
N GLU A 95 4.58 -9.55 -19.82
CA GLU A 95 3.47 -10.33 -19.23
C GLU A 95 3.60 -10.42 -17.69
N LEU A 96 4.82 -10.64 -17.19
CA LEU A 96 5.08 -10.72 -15.77
C LEU A 96 4.95 -9.34 -15.07
N GLU A 97 5.39 -8.27 -15.71
CA GLU A 97 5.22 -6.90 -15.20
C GLU A 97 3.73 -6.52 -15.09
N GLU A 98 2.89 -6.95 -16.04
CA GLU A 98 1.44 -6.73 -15.92
C GLU A 98 0.83 -7.55 -14.79
N LYS A 99 1.22 -8.83 -14.62
CA LYS A 99 0.80 -9.63 -13.46
C LYS A 99 1.24 -9.00 -12.13
N GLN A 100 2.47 -8.50 -12.07
CA GLN A 100 3.01 -7.79 -10.90
C GLN A 100 2.16 -6.56 -10.58
N ARG A 101 1.77 -5.76 -11.59
CA ARG A 101 0.94 -4.58 -11.42
C ARG A 101 -0.44 -4.90 -10.85
N ILE A 102 -1.05 -6.00 -11.28
CA ILE A 102 -2.35 -6.47 -10.76
C ILE A 102 -2.20 -6.88 -9.29
N LEU A 103 -1.19 -7.72 -8.98
CA LEU A 103 -0.92 -8.16 -7.62
C LEU A 103 -0.56 -7.00 -6.68
N ASP A 104 0.18 -6.01 -7.15
CA ASP A 104 0.48 -4.80 -6.36
C ASP A 104 -0.79 -4.09 -5.91
N LYS A 105 -1.76 -3.98 -6.82
CA LYS A 105 -3.04 -3.36 -6.50
C LYS A 105 -3.82 -4.19 -5.49
N GLU A 106 -3.92 -5.50 -5.69
CA GLU A 106 -4.63 -6.40 -4.76
C GLU A 106 -4.00 -6.35 -3.35
N VAL A 107 -2.68 -6.44 -3.26
CA VAL A 107 -1.96 -6.34 -1.98
C VAL A 107 -2.19 -4.98 -1.31
N ASP A 108 -2.15 -3.90 -2.07
CA ASP A 108 -2.37 -2.56 -1.52
C ASP A 108 -3.81 -2.40 -1.02
N ASP A 109 -4.81 -2.84 -1.80
CA ASP A 109 -6.22 -2.77 -1.43
C ASP A 109 -6.50 -3.57 -0.13
N GLU A 110 -5.93 -4.77 0.01
CA GLU A 110 -6.04 -5.59 1.22
C GLU A 110 -5.35 -4.95 2.42
N ILE A 111 -4.13 -4.42 2.27
CA ILE A 111 -3.40 -3.76 3.36
C ILE A 111 -4.11 -2.48 3.82
N TYR A 112 -4.77 -1.75 2.91
CA TYR A 112 -5.54 -0.55 3.29
C TYR A 112 -6.74 -0.85 4.18
N ASN A 113 -7.26 -2.07 4.13
CA ASN A 113 -8.35 -2.51 5.00
C ASN A 113 -7.87 -2.91 6.41
N LEU A 114 -6.56 -3.04 6.62
CA LEU A 114 -6.00 -3.34 7.93
C LEU A 114 -5.75 -2.06 8.74
N PRO A 115 -6.03 -2.07 10.06
CA PRO A 115 -5.66 -0.96 10.92
C PRO A 115 -4.15 -0.93 11.19
N ASN A 116 -3.66 0.19 11.71
CA ASN A 116 -2.29 0.30 12.22
C ASN A 116 -2.09 -0.56 13.46
N PHE A 117 -0.85 -0.96 13.74
CA PHE A 117 -0.51 -1.52 15.04
C PHE A 117 -0.79 -0.50 16.15
N PRO A 118 -1.36 -0.94 17.28
CA PRO A 118 -1.48 -0.08 18.45
C PRO A 118 -0.10 0.23 19.03
N SER A 119 -0.01 1.32 19.79
CA SER A 119 1.17 1.56 20.62
C SER A 119 1.33 0.47 21.67
N LYS A 120 2.56 0.18 22.07
CA LYS A 120 2.84 -0.80 23.14
C LYS A 120 2.23 -0.37 24.49
N ASP A 121 2.04 0.94 24.68
CA ASP A 121 1.48 1.51 25.91
C ASP A 121 -0.06 1.61 25.87
N ALA A 122 -0.67 1.27 24.72
CA ALA A 122 -2.12 1.27 24.60
C ALA A 122 -2.72 0.06 25.33
N PRO A 123 -3.75 0.24 26.16
CA PRO A 123 -4.44 -0.88 26.79
C PRO A 123 -5.13 -1.75 25.73
N ILE A 124 -5.22 -3.04 26.01
CA ILE A 124 -6.01 -3.96 25.20
C ILE A 124 -7.47 -3.75 25.55
N GLY A 125 -8.30 -3.38 24.58
CA GLY A 125 -9.71 -3.07 24.84
C GLY A 125 -10.58 -3.22 23.59
N LYS A 126 -11.89 -3.24 23.80
CA LYS A 126 -12.90 -3.37 22.74
C LYS A 126 -13.52 -2.03 22.37
N ASP A 127 -13.63 -1.13 23.33
CA ASP A 127 -14.27 0.17 23.18
C ASP A 127 -13.61 1.25 24.06
N GLU A 128 -14.20 2.41 24.10
CA GLU A 128 -13.66 3.58 24.81
C GLU A 128 -13.64 3.43 26.34
N SER A 129 -14.43 2.51 26.91
CA SER A 129 -14.46 2.26 28.35
C SER A 129 -13.18 1.59 28.85
N ASP A 130 -12.46 0.91 27.96
CA ASP A 130 -11.18 0.27 28.24
C ASP A 130 -9.99 1.26 28.16
N ASN A 131 -10.22 2.52 27.78
CA ASN A 131 -9.17 3.52 27.70
C ASN A 131 -8.63 3.90 29.09
N LEU A 132 -7.29 3.89 29.22
CA LEU A 132 -6.62 4.33 30.43
C LEU A 132 -6.39 5.84 30.37
N GLN A 133 -6.95 6.56 31.33
CA GLN A 133 -6.66 7.99 31.51
C GLN A 133 -5.26 8.16 32.10
N ILE A 134 -4.30 8.62 31.31
CA ILE A 134 -2.90 8.76 31.71
C ILE A 134 -2.57 10.12 32.33
N LYS A 135 -3.37 11.15 32.06
CA LYS A 135 -3.15 12.51 32.60
C LYS A 135 -4.43 13.33 32.57
N THR A 136 -4.65 14.10 33.63
CA THR A 136 -5.66 15.15 33.70
C THR A 136 -4.95 16.47 33.84
N TRP A 137 -5.45 17.52 33.18
CA TRP A 137 -5.00 18.89 33.35
C TRP A 137 -6.19 19.82 33.48
N GLY A 138 -6.21 20.59 34.59
CA GLY A 138 -7.30 21.49 34.93
C GLY A 138 -8.58 20.79 35.35
N ASP A 139 -9.53 21.56 35.82
CA ASP A 139 -10.87 21.10 36.18
C ASP A 139 -11.86 21.49 35.09
N PRO A 140 -12.63 20.55 34.51
CA PRO A 140 -13.65 20.89 33.54
C PRO A 140 -14.68 21.85 34.11
N LEU A 141 -14.93 22.95 33.43
CA LEU A 141 -16.02 23.86 33.78
C LEU A 141 -17.36 23.18 33.43
N ILE A 142 -17.99 22.57 34.40
CA ILE A 142 -19.36 22.05 34.30
C ILE A 142 -20.32 23.21 34.52
N LYS A 143 -20.89 23.74 33.45
CA LYS A 143 -21.95 24.77 33.49
C LYS A 143 -23.23 24.14 32.99
N GLU A 144 -24.31 24.38 33.73
CA GLU A 144 -25.66 24.12 33.24
C GLU A 144 -25.98 25.10 32.10
N ASN A 145 -26.69 24.62 31.07
CA ASN A 145 -27.11 25.42 29.92
C ASN A 145 -25.97 25.99 29.06
N ILE A 146 -24.95 25.21 28.81
CA ILE A 146 -23.89 25.57 27.84
C ILE A 146 -24.50 25.59 26.44
N LYS A 147 -24.41 26.75 25.76
CA LYS A 147 -24.78 26.87 24.34
C LYS A 147 -23.83 26.07 23.49
N SER A 148 -24.36 25.42 22.45
CA SER A 148 -23.56 24.72 21.46
C SER A 148 -22.72 25.70 20.62
N HIS A 149 -21.66 25.23 19.99
CA HIS A 149 -20.78 26.09 19.18
C HIS A 149 -21.52 26.77 18.02
N TRP A 150 -22.53 26.12 17.43
CA TRP A 150 -23.36 26.73 16.38
C TRP A 150 -24.27 27.81 16.92
N GLU A 151 -24.91 27.63 18.09
CA GLU A 151 -25.74 28.68 18.73
C GLU A 151 -24.89 29.90 19.13
N ILE A 152 -23.65 29.67 19.58
CA ILE A 152 -22.71 30.75 19.87
C ILE A 152 -22.31 31.44 18.55
N GLY A 153 -21.97 30.69 17.52
CA GLY A 153 -21.57 31.23 16.23
C GLY A 153 -22.67 32.06 15.54
N GLU A 154 -23.92 31.60 15.59
CA GLU A 154 -25.06 32.34 15.08
C GLU A 154 -25.30 33.62 15.90
N SER A 155 -25.25 33.55 17.24
CA SER A 155 -25.43 34.71 18.11
C SER A 155 -24.36 35.78 17.91
N LEU A 156 -23.15 35.39 17.55
CA LEU A 156 -22.02 36.28 17.23
C LEU A 156 -21.94 36.68 15.77
N ASN A 157 -22.86 36.23 14.92
CA ASN A 157 -22.84 36.42 13.46
C ASN A 157 -21.51 35.99 12.79
N ILE A 158 -20.84 34.97 13.33
CA ILE A 158 -19.60 34.43 12.77
C ILE A 158 -19.88 33.59 11.52
N PHE A 159 -21.02 32.92 11.48
CA PHE A 159 -21.50 32.17 10.31
C PHE A 159 -23.01 32.33 10.13
N ASP A 160 -23.44 32.21 8.89
CA ASP A 160 -24.84 32.34 8.45
C ASP A 160 -25.24 31.04 7.76
N SER A 161 -25.93 30.18 8.50
CA SER A 161 -26.36 28.86 8.01
C SER A 161 -27.32 28.96 6.81
N VAL A 162 -28.15 30.03 6.75
CA VAL A 162 -29.10 30.26 5.68
C VAL A 162 -28.38 30.62 4.38
N LYS A 163 -27.39 31.53 4.44
CA LYS A 163 -26.59 31.89 3.27
C LYS A 163 -25.70 30.76 2.84
N SER A 164 -25.07 30.05 3.77
CA SER A 164 -24.24 28.87 3.50
C SER A 164 -25.02 27.80 2.75
N THR A 165 -26.23 27.50 3.16
CA THR A 165 -27.10 26.52 2.49
C THR A 165 -27.48 26.95 1.06
N LYS A 166 -27.69 28.27 0.82
CA LYS A 166 -27.97 28.79 -0.53
C LYS A 166 -26.78 28.59 -1.47
N ILE A 167 -25.55 28.71 -0.96
CA ILE A 167 -24.31 28.64 -1.77
C ILE A 167 -23.89 27.17 -1.96
N SER A 168 -23.84 26.39 -0.88
CA SER A 168 -23.21 25.07 -0.83
C SER A 168 -24.17 23.90 -0.65
N LYS A 169 -25.49 24.16 -0.57
CA LYS A 169 -26.53 23.18 -0.27
C LYS A 169 -26.32 22.54 1.11
N SER A 170 -26.43 21.19 1.20
CA SER A 170 -26.53 20.49 2.50
C SER A 170 -25.19 20.16 3.17
N ARG A 171 -24.05 20.50 2.60
CA ARG A 171 -22.71 20.18 3.18
C ARG A 171 -21.76 21.33 2.95
N PHE A 172 -21.58 22.13 3.97
CA PHE A 172 -20.66 23.26 3.98
C PHE A 172 -19.78 23.20 5.23
#